data_4680b4264287e2f0027252451c9cd947
#
_entry.id   4680b4264287e2f0027252451c9cd947
#
_cell.length_a   1.000
_cell.length_b   1.000
_cell.length_c   1.000
_cell.angle_alpha   90.00
_cell.angle_beta   90.00
_cell.angle_gamma   90.00
#
_symmetry.space_group_name_H-M   'P 1'
#
loop_
_entity.id
_entity.type
_entity.pdbx_description
1 polymer ?
#
loop_
_entity_poly.entity_id
_entity_poly.type
_entity_poly.pdbx_seq_one_letter_code
_entity_poly.pdbx_strand_id
1 'polypeptide(L)'
;MSSWDWTDALLKGLAGFLADRGVKVAGDLRPVPIGDGHSNLTYRIDGAARPLVLRRPPPPPFPPGSNDVLREARILSALAGTGVPVPEIIATAEAGEVLDVPFYIMGLIDGEVVTTRMPSRFSSPDQAQAVGIELIEVIARLNRVDWRGVGLETLGRPEGFNARHLSRISGIVRDRAGALDPAFAEIFPWLEAHCPPESGAALIHNDCRIGNVMWAHGDTPRIAAVLDWELATIGDPLFDLGYVVASLPREGECRTPVQDLATACLVRGFPSSEELAAHYSAQTGIAVHSLDWYLAMINWKLAALYAYSRRKGSDPYFQDETMVPRFLAEAAWHAAQAG
;
A
#
# COMPACT_ATOMS: atom_id res chain seq x y z
N MET A 1 17.26 -12.77 -3.66
CA MET A 1 16.44 -13.11 -2.46
C MET A 1 17.07 -14.32 -1.80
N SER A 2 17.54 -14.22 -0.54
CA SER A 2 17.98 -15.40 0.21
C SER A 2 16.75 -16.26 0.46
N SER A 3 16.74 -17.48 -0.08
CA SER A 3 15.71 -18.47 0.24
C SER A 3 15.78 -18.75 1.74
N TRP A 4 14.70 -18.50 2.46
CA TRP A 4 14.56 -18.96 3.82
C TRP A 4 14.52 -20.48 3.81
N ASP A 5 15.40 -21.14 4.59
CA ASP A 5 15.44 -22.60 4.67
C ASP A 5 14.33 -23.11 5.60
N TRP A 6 13.28 -23.63 5.02
CA TRP A 6 12.21 -24.32 5.73
C TRP A 6 12.67 -25.73 6.13
N THR A 7 13.19 -25.87 7.33
CA THR A 7 13.59 -27.17 7.87
C THR A 7 12.37 -28.01 8.24
N ASP A 8 12.54 -29.35 8.28
CA ASP A 8 11.47 -30.27 8.71
C ASP A 8 10.94 -29.93 10.12
N ALA A 9 11.82 -29.45 11.00
CA ALA A 9 11.44 -29.04 12.36
C ALA A 9 10.50 -27.83 12.33
N LEU A 10 10.81 -26.81 11.51
CA LEU A 10 9.95 -25.63 11.34
C LEU A 10 8.61 -25.98 10.70
N LEU A 11 8.60 -26.87 9.70
CA LEU A 11 7.36 -27.30 9.06
C LEU A 11 6.47 -28.11 10.01
N LYS A 12 7.05 -28.98 10.85
CA LYS A 12 6.31 -29.69 11.92
C LYS A 12 5.78 -28.72 12.97
N GLY A 13 6.58 -27.72 13.39
CA GLY A 13 6.14 -26.68 14.30
C GLY A 13 4.97 -25.88 13.73
N LEU A 14 5.06 -25.47 12.46
CA LEU A 14 3.98 -24.76 11.76
C LEU A 14 2.71 -25.62 11.64
N ALA A 15 2.85 -26.93 11.36
CA ALA A 15 1.71 -27.84 11.29
C ALA A 15 1.00 -27.97 12.65
N GLY A 16 1.76 -28.11 13.74
CA GLY A 16 1.22 -28.11 15.11
C GLY A 16 0.51 -26.80 15.44
N PHE A 17 1.15 -25.67 15.17
CA PHE A 17 0.59 -24.34 15.38
C PHE A 17 -0.74 -24.12 14.64
N LEU A 18 -0.87 -24.60 13.40
CA LEU A 18 -2.10 -24.56 12.62
C LEU A 18 -3.18 -25.49 13.19
N ALA A 19 -2.79 -26.71 13.58
CA ALA A 19 -3.71 -27.70 14.16
C ALA A 19 -4.34 -27.18 15.49
N ASP A 20 -3.55 -26.57 16.36
CA ASP A 20 -3.99 -25.98 17.63
C ASP A 20 -5.03 -24.86 17.42
N ARG A 21 -5.04 -24.26 16.22
CA ARG A 21 -5.99 -23.21 15.80
C ARG A 21 -7.13 -23.72 14.91
N GLY A 22 -7.32 -25.03 14.88
CA GLY A 22 -8.41 -25.69 14.17
C GLY A 22 -8.21 -25.78 12.64
N VAL A 23 -7.05 -25.46 12.13
CA VAL A 23 -6.73 -25.60 10.71
C VAL A 23 -6.28 -27.02 10.43
N LYS A 24 -7.05 -27.76 9.61
CA LYS A 24 -6.67 -29.12 9.20
C LYS A 24 -5.47 -29.08 8.25
N VAL A 25 -4.44 -29.85 8.59
CA VAL A 25 -3.30 -30.13 7.71
C VAL A 25 -3.59 -31.43 7.00
N ALA A 26 -3.64 -31.40 5.66
CA ALA A 26 -4.05 -32.54 4.84
C ALA A 26 -2.84 -33.35 4.31
N GLY A 27 -1.65 -32.78 4.37
CA GLY A 27 -0.40 -33.39 3.91
C GLY A 27 0.80 -32.61 4.43
N ASP A 28 1.98 -32.89 3.87
CA ASP A 28 3.19 -32.13 4.21
C ASP A 28 3.04 -30.67 3.79
N LEU A 29 3.28 -29.75 4.72
CA LEU A 29 3.25 -28.33 4.43
C LEU A 29 4.41 -27.95 3.51
N ARG A 30 4.11 -27.17 2.48
CA ARG A 30 5.09 -26.66 1.52
C ARG A 30 4.90 -25.16 1.34
N PRO A 31 5.75 -24.33 1.96
CA PRO A 31 5.79 -22.88 1.71
C PRO A 31 6.36 -22.59 0.33
N VAL A 32 5.59 -21.91 -0.51
CA VAL A 32 5.98 -21.46 -1.85
C VAL A 32 6.03 -19.94 -1.85
N PRO A 33 7.18 -19.31 -2.13
CA PRO A 33 7.27 -17.86 -2.20
C PRO A 33 6.29 -17.31 -3.24
N ILE A 34 5.56 -16.24 -2.90
CA ILE A 34 4.66 -15.55 -3.80
C ILE A 34 4.84 -14.02 -3.67
N GLY A 35 4.61 -13.34 -4.81
CA GLY A 35 4.77 -11.88 -4.89
C GLY A 35 6.23 -11.43 -4.99
N ASP A 36 6.40 -10.19 -5.46
CA ASP A 36 7.69 -9.54 -5.65
C ASP A 36 7.97 -8.51 -4.53
N GLY A 37 7.38 -8.74 -3.34
CA GLY A 37 7.45 -7.80 -2.21
C GLY A 37 8.89 -7.52 -1.77
N HIS A 38 9.25 -6.22 -1.72
CA HIS A 38 10.57 -5.74 -1.30
C HIS A 38 10.69 -5.54 0.22
N SER A 39 9.56 -5.60 0.94
CA SER A 39 9.49 -5.33 2.38
C SER A 39 9.31 -6.61 3.21
N ASN A 40 8.16 -7.26 3.12
CA ASN A 40 7.83 -8.47 3.86
C ASN A 40 7.81 -9.70 2.94
N LEU A 41 8.21 -10.86 3.47
CA LEU A 41 8.22 -12.12 2.75
C LEU A 41 6.84 -12.78 2.83
N THR A 42 6.32 -13.20 1.69
CA THR A 42 4.99 -13.81 1.58
C THR A 42 5.11 -15.21 0.95
N TYR A 43 4.48 -16.20 1.58
CA TYR A 43 4.50 -17.59 1.14
C TYR A 43 3.09 -18.14 1.05
N ARG A 44 2.74 -18.76 -0.08
CA ARG A 44 1.60 -19.66 -0.14
C ARG A 44 1.96 -20.95 0.60
N ILE A 45 1.07 -21.44 1.44
CA ILE A 45 1.26 -22.67 2.20
C ILE A 45 0.38 -23.77 1.60
N ASP A 46 1.01 -24.65 0.85
CA ASP A 46 0.35 -25.84 0.32
C ASP A 46 0.37 -26.95 1.39
N GLY A 47 -0.59 -27.92 1.30
CA GLY A 47 -0.71 -29.04 2.24
C GLY A 47 -1.69 -28.81 3.38
N ALA A 48 -2.21 -27.62 3.59
CA ALA A 48 -3.37 -27.38 4.43
C ALA A 48 -4.68 -27.74 3.70
N ALA A 49 -5.78 -27.97 4.43
CA ALA A 49 -7.08 -28.32 3.86
C ALA A 49 -7.70 -27.19 3.01
N ARG A 50 -7.27 -25.96 3.23
CA ARG A 50 -7.58 -24.79 2.39
C ARG A 50 -6.29 -24.03 2.06
N PRO A 51 -6.23 -23.34 0.94
CA PRO A 51 -5.06 -22.52 0.61
C PRO A 51 -4.84 -21.40 1.63
N LEU A 52 -3.61 -21.27 2.11
CA LEU A 52 -3.20 -20.30 3.10
C LEU A 52 -2.04 -19.44 2.60
N VAL A 53 -1.87 -18.29 3.20
CA VAL A 53 -0.71 -17.41 3.00
C VAL A 53 -0.08 -17.10 4.36
N LEU A 54 1.23 -17.26 4.44
CA LEU A 54 2.06 -16.81 5.57
C LEU A 54 2.81 -15.55 5.17
N ARG A 55 2.68 -14.48 5.97
CA ARG A 55 3.46 -13.24 5.80
C ARG A 55 4.33 -13.01 7.03
N ARG A 56 5.62 -12.72 6.79
CA ARG A 56 6.63 -12.51 7.82
C ARG A 56 7.61 -11.41 7.40
N PRO A 57 8.30 -10.73 8.34
CA PRO A 57 9.42 -9.87 7.99
C PRO A 57 10.60 -10.66 7.41
N PRO A 58 11.54 -10.01 6.71
CA PRO A 58 12.82 -10.62 6.37
C PRO A 58 13.60 -10.97 7.65
N PRO A 59 14.74 -11.69 7.55
CA PRO A 59 15.63 -11.86 8.69
C PRO A 59 16.12 -10.50 9.23
N PRO A 60 16.23 -10.33 10.57
CA PRO A 60 16.80 -9.13 11.16
C PRO A 60 18.28 -8.91 10.75
N PRO A 61 18.81 -7.67 10.83
CA PRO A 61 18.18 -6.48 11.41
C PRO A 61 17.29 -5.73 10.42
N PHE A 62 16.15 -5.23 10.90
CA PHE A 62 15.28 -4.32 10.15
C PHE A 62 15.11 -2.98 10.87
N PRO A 63 14.79 -1.89 10.15
CA PRO A 63 14.66 -0.57 10.77
C PRO A 63 13.56 -0.53 11.82
N PRO A 64 13.72 0.26 12.88
CA PRO A 64 12.67 0.47 13.86
C PRO A 64 11.37 0.94 13.19
N GLY A 65 10.24 0.28 13.52
CA GLY A 65 8.92 0.62 13.00
C GLY A 65 8.65 0.19 11.55
N SER A 66 9.57 -0.56 10.91
CA SER A 66 9.33 -1.22 9.64
C SER A 66 9.04 -2.72 9.84
N ASN A 67 8.37 -3.32 8.86
CA ASN A 67 8.13 -4.76 8.82
C ASN A 67 7.30 -5.30 10.02
N ASP A 68 6.42 -4.47 10.59
CA ASP A 68 5.54 -4.84 11.69
C ASP A 68 4.32 -5.62 11.15
N VAL A 69 4.52 -6.92 10.92
CA VAL A 69 3.48 -7.81 10.38
C VAL A 69 2.33 -8.04 11.37
N LEU A 70 2.56 -7.93 12.68
CA LEU A 70 1.47 -8.07 13.65
C LEU A 70 0.56 -6.84 13.66
N ARG A 71 1.12 -5.65 13.41
CA ARG A 71 0.33 -4.45 13.17
C ARG A 71 -0.53 -4.57 11.90
N GLU A 72 0.02 -5.11 10.81
CA GLU A 72 -0.75 -5.43 9.60
C GLU A 72 -1.90 -6.38 9.92
N ALA A 73 -1.63 -7.50 10.59
CA ALA A 73 -2.64 -8.48 10.97
C ALA A 73 -3.75 -7.87 11.85
N ARG A 74 -3.40 -6.98 12.78
CA ARG A 74 -4.37 -6.24 13.60
C ARG A 74 -5.31 -5.38 12.75
N ILE A 75 -4.77 -4.65 11.75
CA ILE A 75 -5.56 -3.83 10.85
C ILE A 75 -6.51 -4.70 10.03
N LEU A 76 -5.99 -5.78 9.42
CA LEU A 76 -6.80 -6.71 8.62
C LEU A 76 -7.93 -7.34 9.44
N SER A 77 -7.63 -7.76 10.69
CA SER A 77 -8.62 -8.32 11.60
C SER A 77 -9.71 -7.30 11.96
N ALA A 78 -9.32 -6.05 12.22
CA ALA A 78 -10.26 -4.97 12.54
C ALA A 78 -11.17 -4.60 11.36
N LEU A 79 -10.70 -4.77 10.13
CA LEU A 79 -11.46 -4.50 8.91
C LEU A 79 -12.42 -5.63 8.52
N ALA A 80 -12.30 -6.80 9.13
CA ALA A 80 -13.20 -7.91 8.87
C ALA A 80 -14.66 -7.51 9.13
N GLY A 81 -15.53 -7.71 8.15
CA GLY A 81 -16.97 -7.38 8.26
C GLY A 81 -17.32 -5.90 8.08
N THR A 82 -16.37 -5.01 7.85
CA THR A 82 -16.63 -3.56 7.60
C THR A 82 -17.08 -3.24 6.17
N GLY A 83 -17.02 -4.22 5.26
CA GLY A 83 -17.26 -4.03 3.83
C GLY A 83 -16.01 -3.63 3.04
N VAL A 84 -14.88 -3.37 3.69
CA VAL A 84 -13.57 -3.26 3.03
C VAL A 84 -13.07 -4.66 2.72
N PRO A 85 -12.76 -4.99 1.45
CA PRO A 85 -12.30 -6.33 1.10
C PRO A 85 -10.85 -6.53 1.60
N VAL A 86 -10.68 -7.47 2.53
CA VAL A 86 -9.38 -7.85 3.11
C VAL A 86 -9.29 -9.36 3.26
N PRO A 87 -8.06 -9.94 3.25
CA PRO A 87 -7.88 -11.34 3.59
C PRO A 87 -8.32 -11.64 5.02
N GLU A 88 -8.95 -12.81 5.22
CA GLU A 88 -9.25 -13.31 6.57
C GLU A 88 -7.95 -13.63 7.32
N ILE A 89 -7.74 -13.05 8.48
CA ILE A 89 -6.65 -13.45 9.38
C ILE A 89 -7.05 -14.71 10.14
N ILE A 90 -6.22 -15.73 10.04
CA ILE A 90 -6.47 -17.04 10.64
C ILE A 90 -5.71 -17.18 11.95
N ALA A 91 -4.46 -16.72 11.97
CA ALA A 91 -3.60 -16.80 13.14
C ALA A 91 -2.48 -15.76 13.07
N THR A 92 -2.02 -15.34 14.24
CA THR A 92 -0.80 -14.56 14.43
C THR A 92 0.14 -15.31 15.37
N ALA A 93 1.45 -15.12 15.23
CA ALA A 93 2.46 -15.69 16.09
C ALA A 93 3.52 -14.64 16.41
N GLU A 94 3.95 -14.60 17.67
CA GLU A 94 5.10 -13.84 18.12
C GLU A 94 6.41 -14.53 17.72
N ALA A 95 7.52 -13.79 17.76
CA ALA A 95 8.83 -14.35 17.52
C ALA A 95 9.14 -15.44 18.56
N GLY A 96 9.61 -16.59 18.10
CA GLY A 96 9.96 -17.75 18.95
C GLY A 96 8.83 -18.75 19.18
N GLU A 97 7.58 -18.47 18.79
CA GLU A 97 6.51 -19.48 18.87
C GLU A 97 6.73 -20.63 17.86
N VAL A 98 7.07 -20.28 16.62
CA VAL A 98 7.35 -21.24 15.54
C VAL A 98 8.59 -20.79 14.76
N LEU A 99 8.61 -19.52 14.34
CA LEU A 99 9.73 -18.88 13.64
C LEU A 99 10.46 -17.95 14.62
N ASP A 100 11.70 -17.61 14.30
CA ASP A 100 12.51 -16.63 15.03
C ASP A 100 12.05 -15.17 14.86
N VAL A 101 11.07 -14.95 14.02
CA VAL A 101 10.41 -13.67 13.75
C VAL A 101 8.90 -13.81 13.86
N PRO A 102 8.16 -12.71 14.13
CA PRO A 102 6.71 -12.76 14.14
C PRO A 102 6.17 -13.04 12.74
N PHE A 103 4.99 -13.62 12.66
CA PHE A 103 4.28 -13.83 11.40
C PHE A 103 2.78 -13.87 11.59
N TYR A 104 2.05 -13.80 10.49
CA TYR A 104 0.63 -14.12 10.47
C TYR A 104 0.27 -15.06 9.33
N ILE A 105 -0.83 -15.77 9.53
CA ILE A 105 -1.47 -16.63 8.53
C ILE A 105 -2.79 -16.01 8.13
N MET A 106 -3.03 -15.93 6.83
CA MET A 106 -4.29 -15.46 6.24
C MET A 106 -4.80 -16.43 5.18
N GLY A 107 -6.08 -16.29 4.83
CA GLY A 107 -6.65 -16.99 3.68
C GLY A 107 -6.00 -16.54 2.37
N LEU A 108 -5.77 -17.47 1.45
CA LEU A 108 -5.40 -17.13 0.08
C LEU A 108 -6.61 -16.52 -0.63
N ILE A 109 -6.43 -15.34 -1.20
CA ILE A 109 -7.44 -14.71 -2.06
C ILE A 109 -7.28 -15.23 -3.48
N ASP A 110 -8.38 -15.66 -4.06
CA ASP A 110 -8.46 -16.04 -5.48
C ASP A 110 -8.76 -14.80 -6.33
N GLY A 111 -7.76 -14.36 -7.10
CA GLY A 111 -7.82 -13.16 -7.90
C GLY A 111 -6.49 -12.84 -8.57
N GLU A 112 -6.43 -11.73 -9.26
CA GLU A 112 -5.21 -11.27 -9.94
C GLU A 112 -4.90 -9.82 -9.62
N VAL A 113 -3.62 -9.48 -9.61
CA VAL A 113 -3.14 -8.10 -9.52
C VAL A 113 -2.98 -7.52 -10.92
N VAL A 114 -3.48 -6.30 -11.12
CA VAL A 114 -3.39 -5.57 -12.41
C VAL A 114 -2.37 -4.45 -12.26
N THR A 115 -1.37 -4.41 -13.15
CA THR A 115 -0.34 -3.36 -13.15
C THR A 115 -0.17 -2.74 -14.54
N THR A 116 0.56 -3.42 -15.43
CA THR A 116 0.95 -2.86 -16.74
C THR A 116 -0.01 -3.21 -17.86
N ARG A 117 -0.88 -4.18 -17.67
CA ARG A 117 -1.83 -4.65 -18.69
C ARG A 117 -3.22 -4.84 -18.10
N MET A 118 -4.20 -4.19 -18.71
CA MET A 118 -5.61 -4.43 -18.38
C MET A 118 -6.03 -5.82 -18.90
N PRO A 119 -6.63 -6.69 -18.05
CA PRO A 119 -7.22 -7.94 -18.52
C PRO A 119 -8.24 -7.72 -19.64
N SER A 120 -8.29 -8.61 -20.63
CA SER A 120 -9.18 -8.45 -21.79
C SER A 120 -10.65 -8.28 -21.40
N ARG A 121 -11.09 -8.96 -20.34
CA ARG A 121 -12.46 -8.83 -19.79
C ARG A 121 -12.79 -7.43 -19.26
N PHE A 122 -11.77 -6.62 -18.93
CA PHE A 122 -11.91 -5.26 -18.42
C PHE A 122 -11.47 -4.17 -19.42
N SER A 123 -11.17 -4.52 -20.67
CA SER A 123 -10.59 -3.62 -21.66
C SER A 123 -11.60 -2.83 -22.51
N SER A 124 -12.90 -3.12 -22.41
CA SER A 124 -13.91 -2.26 -23.03
C SER A 124 -14.02 -0.92 -22.27
N PRO A 125 -14.42 0.19 -22.93
CA PRO A 125 -14.53 1.48 -22.25
C PRO A 125 -15.38 1.46 -20.98
N ASP A 126 -16.53 0.78 -20.99
CA ASP A 126 -17.43 0.67 -19.85
C ASP A 126 -16.80 -0.13 -18.71
N GLN A 127 -16.08 -1.21 -19.02
CA GLN A 127 -15.39 -2.02 -18.03
C GLN A 127 -14.17 -1.27 -17.45
N ALA A 128 -13.42 -0.56 -18.29
CA ALA A 128 -12.30 0.26 -17.82
C ALA A 128 -12.77 1.38 -16.88
N GLN A 129 -13.89 2.01 -17.19
CA GLN A 129 -14.53 2.99 -16.31
C GLN A 129 -14.93 2.33 -14.98
N ALA A 130 -15.56 1.16 -15.02
CA ALA A 130 -15.96 0.44 -13.83
C ALA A 130 -14.76 0.01 -12.95
N VAL A 131 -13.60 -0.31 -13.53
CA VAL A 131 -12.35 -0.57 -12.79
C VAL A 131 -11.92 0.65 -11.98
N GLY A 132 -11.87 1.82 -12.60
CA GLY A 132 -11.49 3.06 -11.89
C GLY A 132 -12.49 3.44 -10.80
N ILE A 133 -13.79 3.28 -11.06
CA ILE A 133 -14.86 3.55 -10.08
C ILE A 133 -14.76 2.58 -8.89
N GLU A 134 -14.61 1.26 -9.12
CA GLU A 134 -14.48 0.29 -8.03
C GLU A 134 -13.26 0.57 -7.15
N LEU A 135 -12.13 1.02 -7.73
CA LEU A 135 -10.95 1.41 -6.97
C LEU A 135 -11.27 2.58 -6.02
N ILE A 136 -11.99 3.60 -6.50
CA ILE A 136 -12.40 4.75 -5.68
C ILE A 136 -13.44 4.33 -4.62
N GLU A 137 -14.37 3.46 -4.94
CA GLU A 137 -15.37 2.99 -3.98
C GLU A 137 -14.76 2.21 -2.82
N VAL A 138 -13.69 1.45 -3.10
CA VAL A 138 -12.98 0.72 -2.04
C VAL A 138 -12.29 1.68 -1.08
N ILE A 139 -11.58 2.71 -1.56
CA ILE A 139 -10.97 3.70 -0.67
C ILE A 139 -12.02 4.55 0.04
N ALA A 140 -13.12 4.90 -0.61
CA ALA A 140 -14.23 5.60 0.03
C ALA A 140 -14.87 4.77 1.16
N ARG A 141 -15.03 3.45 0.97
CA ARG A 141 -15.46 2.53 2.02
C ARG A 141 -14.46 2.49 3.17
N LEU A 142 -13.17 2.39 2.88
CA LEU A 142 -12.10 2.41 3.88
C LEU A 142 -12.13 3.68 4.72
N ASN A 143 -12.18 4.84 4.07
CA ASN A 143 -12.14 6.13 4.76
C ASN A 143 -13.40 6.42 5.59
N ARG A 144 -14.50 5.67 5.38
CA ARG A 144 -15.73 5.74 6.19
C ARG A 144 -15.78 4.73 7.33
N VAL A 145 -14.78 3.85 7.48
CA VAL A 145 -14.75 2.90 8.60
C VAL A 145 -14.71 3.67 9.92
N ASP A 146 -15.57 3.30 10.85
CA ASP A 146 -15.45 3.75 12.24
C ASP A 146 -14.23 3.09 12.89
N TRP A 147 -13.07 3.69 12.63
CA TRP A 147 -11.78 3.17 13.09
C TRP A 147 -11.66 3.10 14.62
N ARG A 148 -12.46 3.88 15.37
CA ARG A 148 -12.55 3.77 16.84
C ARG A 148 -13.39 2.57 17.23
N GLY A 149 -14.55 2.40 16.59
CA GLY A 149 -15.46 1.28 16.85
C GLY A 149 -14.85 -0.08 16.55
N VAL A 150 -13.88 -0.15 15.63
CA VAL A 150 -13.15 -1.40 15.32
C VAL A 150 -11.81 -1.54 16.08
N GLY A 151 -11.52 -0.68 17.07
CA GLY A 151 -10.37 -0.81 17.96
C GLY A 151 -9.03 -0.38 17.35
N LEU A 152 -9.03 0.59 16.43
CA LEU A 152 -7.80 1.12 15.79
C LEU A 152 -7.41 2.53 16.27
N GLU A 153 -7.92 2.99 17.42
CA GLU A 153 -7.65 4.32 17.98
C GLU A 153 -6.18 4.59 18.29
N THR A 154 -5.40 3.54 18.48
CA THR A 154 -3.94 3.65 18.75
C THR A 154 -3.09 3.56 17.48
N LEU A 155 -3.71 3.38 16.29
CA LEU A 155 -2.97 3.17 15.05
C LEU A 155 -2.26 4.43 14.55
N GLY A 156 -2.76 5.61 14.91
CA GLY A 156 -2.22 6.90 14.51
C GLY A 156 -2.81 8.04 15.30
N ARG A 157 -2.36 9.24 15.00
CA ARG A 157 -2.85 10.50 15.60
C ARG A 157 -3.28 11.43 14.47
N PRO A 158 -4.58 11.72 14.32
CA PRO A 158 -5.08 12.51 13.19
C PRO A 158 -4.74 14.00 13.27
N GLU A 159 -4.75 14.60 14.47
CA GLU A 159 -4.59 16.05 14.62
C GLU A 159 -3.22 16.54 14.12
N GLY A 160 -3.22 17.51 13.22
CA GLY A 160 -2.01 18.05 12.56
C GLY A 160 -1.27 16.98 11.72
N PHE A 161 -2.00 16.03 11.14
CA PHE A 161 -1.43 14.91 10.40
C PHE A 161 -0.59 15.40 9.20
N ASN A 162 -1.11 16.33 8.39
CA ASN A 162 -0.45 16.79 7.18
C ASN A 162 0.93 17.39 7.47
N ALA A 163 1.00 18.34 8.39
CA ALA A 163 2.25 18.99 8.77
C ALA A 163 3.25 18.01 9.41
N ARG A 164 2.77 17.11 10.30
CA ARG A 164 3.65 16.10 10.92
C ARG A 164 4.12 15.05 9.90
N HIS A 165 3.27 14.69 8.94
CA HIS A 165 3.64 13.74 7.89
C HIS A 165 4.76 14.34 7.03
N LEU A 166 4.61 15.60 6.59
CA LEU A 166 5.64 16.33 5.87
C LEU A 166 6.95 16.41 6.68
N SER A 167 6.87 16.81 7.96
CA SER A 167 8.03 16.89 8.85
C SER A 167 8.74 15.54 9.02
N ARG A 168 7.98 14.45 9.23
CA ARG A 168 8.53 13.09 9.35
C ARG A 168 9.26 12.65 8.08
N ILE A 169 8.67 12.89 6.92
CA ILE A 169 9.29 12.51 5.64
C ILE A 169 10.53 13.37 5.38
N SER A 170 10.52 14.67 5.71
CA SER A 170 11.70 15.52 5.56
C SER A 170 12.90 14.99 6.38
N GLY A 171 12.62 14.40 7.54
CA GLY A 171 13.67 13.77 8.37
C GLY A 171 14.42 12.61 7.68
N ILE A 172 13.80 11.94 6.70
CA ILE A 172 14.43 10.84 5.94
C ILE A 172 15.53 11.36 5.01
N VAL A 173 15.36 12.59 4.50
CA VAL A 173 16.26 13.23 3.51
C VAL A 173 17.08 14.38 4.12
N ARG A 174 17.16 14.46 5.45
CA ARG A 174 18.09 15.34 6.14
C ARG A 174 19.38 14.60 6.51
N ASP A 175 20.48 15.34 6.49
CA ASP A 175 21.76 14.85 6.98
C ASP A 175 21.83 14.89 8.54
N ARG A 176 22.98 14.49 9.09
CA ARG A 176 23.21 14.49 10.55
C ARG A 176 23.22 15.90 11.17
N ALA A 177 23.50 16.93 10.36
CA ALA A 177 23.45 18.34 10.79
C ALA A 177 22.05 18.93 10.67
N GLY A 178 21.08 18.18 10.13
CA GLY A 178 19.69 18.60 9.93
C GLY A 178 19.47 19.34 8.61
N ALA A 179 20.49 19.46 7.75
CA ALA A 179 20.34 20.07 6.43
C ALA A 179 19.58 19.15 5.50
N LEU A 180 18.63 19.71 4.74
CA LEU A 180 17.87 18.98 3.74
C LEU A 180 18.77 18.67 2.55
N ASP A 181 18.65 17.46 1.99
CA ASP A 181 19.32 17.10 0.73
C ASP A 181 18.93 18.10 -0.36
N PRO A 182 19.91 18.70 -1.09
CA PRO A 182 19.65 19.75 -2.08
C PRO A 182 18.60 19.39 -3.13
N ALA A 183 18.52 18.12 -3.54
CA ALA A 183 17.53 17.67 -4.51
C ALA A 183 16.07 17.79 -3.99
N PHE A 184 15.89 17.78 -2.68
CA PHE A 184 14.59 17.90 -2.03
C PHE A 184 14.25 19.32 -1.56
N ALA A 185 15.26 20.21 -1.57
CA ALA A 185 15.13 21.57 -1.04
C ALA A 185 14.31 22.51 -1.93
N GLU A 186 14.15 22.20 -3.21
CA GLU A 186 13.45 23.06 -4.17
C GLU A 186 11.95 23.15 -3.85
N ILE A 187 11.30 22.03 -3.56
CA ILE A 187 9.84 21.93 -3.40
C ILE A 187 9.43 22.05 -1.92
N PHE A 188 10.31 21.71 -0.99
CA PHE A 188 9.99 21.63 0.42
C PHE A 188 9.41 22.94 1.01
N PRO A 189 9.95 24.14 0.72
CA PRO A 189 9.36 25.40 1.21
C PRO A 189 7.93 25.62 0.70
N TRP A 190 7.64 25.22 -0.53
CA TRP A 190 6.29 25.30 -1.09
C TRP A 190 5.34 24.33 -0.36
N LEU A 191 5.77 23.10 -0.10
CA LEU A 191 4.98 22.13 0.67
C LEU A 191 4.68 22.61 2.09
N GLU A 192 5.62 23.27 2.73
CA GLU A 192 5.41 23.86 4.07
C GLU A 192 4.42 25.04 4.03
N ALA A 193 4.61 25.96 3.09
CA ALA A 193 3.80 27.17 2.97
C ALA A 193 2.34 26.89 2.58
N HIS A 194 2.09 25.84 1.79
CA HIS A 194 0.77 25.49 1.24
C HIS A 194 0.14 24.26 1.91
N CYS A 195 0.71 23.79 3.03
CA CYS A 195 0.18 22.64 3.77
C CYS A 195 -1.29 22.90 4.17
N PRO A 196 -2.27 22.17 3.61
CA PRO A 196 -3.67 22.42 3.92
C PRO A 196 -4.04 21.89 5.32
N PRO A 197 -5.09 22.43 5.94
CA PRO A 197 -5.72 21.78 7.07
C PRO A 197 -6.24 20.38 6.63
N GLU A 198 -6.34 19.46 7.58
CA GLU A 198 -6.87 18.12 7.29
C GLU A 198 -8.34 18.18 6.86
N SER A 199 -8.68 17.37 5.84
CA SER A 199 -10.05 17.20 5.36
C SER A 199 -10.93 16.37 6.30
N GLY A 200 -10.30 15.72 7.27
CA GLY A 200 -10.92 14.86 8.25
C GLY A 200 -9.93 13.90 8.90
N ALA A 201 -10.46 12.89 9.59
CA ALA A 201 -9.68 11.83 10.22
C ALA A 201 -10.27 10.49 9.83
N ALA A 202 -9.52 9.68 9.09
CA ALA A 202 -9.93 8.38 8.61
C ALA A 202 -8.82 7.34 8.78
N LEU A 203 -9.20 6.07 8.75
CA LEU A 203 -8.23 5.02 8.44
C LEU A 203 -7.86 5.16 6.97
N ILE A 204 -6.59 5.39 6.70
CA ILE A 204 -6.03 5.49 5.36
C ILE A 204 -5.05 4.36 5.09
N HIS A 205 -5.05 3.87 3.86
CA HIS A 205 -4.09 2.87 3.38
C HIS A 205 -2.71 3.48 3.15
N ASN A 206 -2.69 4.72 2.65
CA ASN A 206 -1.48 5.53 2.44
C ASN A 206 -0.50 4.98 1.37
N ASP A 207 -0.97 4.02 0.55
CA ASP A 207 -0.34 3.49 -0.68
C ASP A 207 -1.37 2.78 -1.57
N CYS A 208 -2.63 3.27 -1.61
CA CYS A 208 -3.67 2.63 -2.41
C CYS A 208 -3.49 2.96 -3.90
N ARG A 209 -3.31 1.93 -4.72
CA ARG A 209 -3.16 2.02 -6.18
C ARG A 209 -3.61 0.72 -6.83
N ILE A 210 -3.79 0.72 -8.15
CA ILE A 210 -4.28 -0.46 -8.89
C ILE A 210 -3.44 -1.72 -8.66
N GLY A 211 -2.13 -1.57 -8.46
CA GLY A 211 -1.22 -2.69 -8.18
C GLY A 211 -1.25 -3.21 -6.74
N ASN A 212 -1.93 -2.51 -5.81
CA ASN A 212 -2.08 -2.92 -4.42
C ASN A 212 -3.49 -3.45 -4.12
N VAL A 213 -4.24 -3.80 -5.15
CA VAL A 213 -5.53 -4.49 -5.02
C VAL A 213 -5.56 -5.76 -5.85
N MET A 214 -6.30 -6.75 -5.38
CA MET A 214 -6.52 -8.01 -6.08
C MET A 214 -7.93 -8.01 -6.66
N TRP A 215 -8.02 -8.20 -7.97
CA TRP A 215 -9.28 -8.24 -8.71
C TRP A 215 -9.84 -9.65 -8.72
N ALA A 216 -11.12 -9.78 -8.42
CA ALA A 216 -11.82 -11.05 -8.51
C ALA A 216 -11.89 -11.54 -9.97
N HIS A 217 -11.91 -12.87 -10.14
CA HIS A 217 -12.23 -13.44 -11.43
C HIS A 217 -13.70 -13.17 -11.80
N GLY A 218 -13.99 -13.06 -13.10
CA GLY A 218 -15.31 -12.73 -13.63
C GLY A 218 -15.31 -11.46 -14.46
N ASP A 219 -16.45 -11.15 -15.09
CA ASP A 219 -16.57 -10.06 -16.06
C ASP A 219 -16.94 -8.70 -15.42
N THR A 220 -17.37 -8.70 -14.18
CA THR A 220 -17.66 -7.47 -13.43
C THR A 220 -16.43 -7.07 -12.62
N PRO A 221 -15.85 -5.88 -12.83
CA PRO A 221 -14.75 -5.40 -12.02
C PRO A 221 -15.17 -5.34 -10.54
N ARG A 222 -14.48 -6.11 -9.70
CA ARG A 222 -14.68 -6.14 -8.25
C ARG A 222 -13.36 -6.43 -7.57
N ILE A 223 -13.03 -5.64 -6.58
CA ILE A 223 -11.84 -5.87 -5.76
C ILE A 223 -12.15 -6.98 -4.75
N ALA A 224 -11.35 -8.06 -4.80
CA ALA A 224 -11.42 -9.19 -3.89
C ALA A 224 -10.64 -8.93 -2.59
N ALA A 225 -9.55 -8.16 -2.65
CA ALA A 225 -8.80 -7.73 -1.48
C ALA A 225 -7.96 -6.49 -1.78
N VAL A 226 -7.82 -5.63 -0.76
CA VAL A 226 -6.78 -4.60 -0.69
C VAL A 226 -5.56 -5.23 -0.02
N LEU A 227 -4.39 -5.01 -0.60
CA LEU A 227 -3.11 -5.60 -0.22
C LEU A 227 -2.16 -4.53 0.33
N ASP A 228 -1.14 -4.95 1.06
CA ASP A 228 0.00 -4.13 1.50
C ASP A 228 -0.34 -3.00 2.47
N TRP A 229 -0.75 -3.39 3.67
CA TRP A 229 -1.23 -2.50 4.73
C TRP A 229 -0.13 -1.91 5.62
N GLU A 230 1.15 -2.08 5.25
CA GLU A 230 2.28 -1.67 6.10
C GLU A 230 2.34 -0.16 6.37
N LEU A 231 1.81 0.68 5.44
CA LEU A 231 1.79 2.14 5.58
C LEU A 231 0.47 2.69 6.12
N ALA A 232 -0.52 1.83 6.37
CA ALA A 232 -1.83 2.26 6.85
C ALA A 232 -1.75 2.96 8.21
N THR A 233 -2.57 3.99 8.41
CA THR A 233 -2.58 4.78 9.64
C THR A 233 -3.90 5.55 9.78
N ILE A 234 -4.09 6.25 10.91
CA ILE A 234 -5.15 7.25 11.00
C ILE A 234 -4.57 8.58 10.52
N GLY A 235 -5.19 9.15 9.49
CA GLY A 235 -4.71 10.37 8.84
C GLY A 235 -5.77 11.07 8.01
N ASP A 236 -5.31 11.97 7.15
CA ASP A 236 -6.18 12.71 6.24
C ASP A 236 -6.62 11.82 5.06
N PRO A 237 -7.92 11.62 4.86
CA PRO A 237 -8.45 10.74 3.81
C PRO A 237 -8.06 11.13 2.39
N LEU A 238 -7.77 12.41 2.11
CA LEU A 238 -7.33 12.84 0.78
C LEU A 238 -5.96 12.27 0.36
N PHE A 239 -5.17 11.70 1.29
CA PHE A 239 -3.97 10.94 0.89
C PHE A 239 -4.30 9.69 0.10
N ASP A 240 -5.37 8.95 0.43
CA ASP A 240 -5.73 7.75 -0.33
C ASP A 240 -6.20 8.11 -1.76
N LEU A 241 -7.06 9.12 -1.88
CA LEU A 241 -7.43 9.65 -3.21
C LEU A 241 -6.19 10.11 -3.96
N GLY A 242 -5.32 10.89 -3.28
CA GLY A 242 -4.09 11.40 -3.87
C GLY A 242 -3.16 10.28 -4.36
N TYR A 243 -3.04 9.17 -3.61
CA TYR A 243 -2.25 8.02 -4.06
C TYR A 243 -2.79 7.36 -5.32
N VAL A 244 -4.11 7.15 -5.41
CA VAL A 244 -4.72 6.65 -6.64
C VAL A 244 -4.38 7.58 -7.79
N VAL A 245 -4.66 8.88 -7.66
CA VAL A 245 -4.43 9.86 -8.73
C VAL A 245 -2.95 9.99 -9.09
N ALA A 246 -2.03 10.09 -8.11
CA ALA A 246 -0.59 10.17 -8.34
C ALA A 246 -0.02 8.94 -9.06
N SER A 247 -0.68 7.77 -8.93
CA SER A 247 -0.27 6.55 -9.61
C SER A 247 -0.74 6.45 -11.06
N LEU A 248 -1.69 7.30 -11.49
CA LEU A 248 -2.23 7.24 -12.86
C LEU A 248 -1.23 7.80 -13.87
N PRO A 249 -0.84 7.03 -14.88
CA PRO A 249 0.04 7.51 -15.94
C PRO A 249 -0.71 8.43 -16.91
N ARG A 250 -0.01 9.41 -17.45
CA ARG A 250 -0.50 10.25 -18.55
C ARG A 250 0.14 9.83 -19.88
N GLU A 251 -0.62 9.85 -20.97
CA GLU A 251 -0.08 9.53 -22.30
C GLU A 251 0.98 10.56 -22.72
N GLY A 252 2.07 10.06 -23.31
CA GLY A 252 3.13 10.90 -23.89
C GLY A 252 4.03 11.61 -22.89
N GLU A 253 3.82 11.44 -21.59
CA GLU A 253 4.63 12.06 -20.54
C GLU A 253 5.65 11.10 -19.92
N CYS A 254 6.69 11.67 -19.31
CA CYS A 254 7.63 10.90 -18.49
C CYS A 254 6.91 10.43 -17.23
N ARG A 255 6.90 9.14 -16.98
CA ARG A 255 6.20 8.52 -15.86
C ARG A 255 7.11 8.32 -14.65
N THR A 256 6.54 8.43 -13.46
CA THR A 256 7.17 7.98 -12.23
C THR A 256 7.24 6.44 -12.18
N PRO A 257 8.12 5.84 -11.35
CA PRO A 257 8.15 4.39 -11.18
C PRO A 257 6.81 3.77 -10.79
N VAL A 258 5.99 4.48 -10.01
CA VAL A 258 4.65 4.02 -9.61
C VAL A 258 3.67 4.06 -10.78
N GLN A 259 3.73 5.09 -11.62
CA GLN A 259 2.95 5.20 -12.84
C GLN A 259 3.34 4.13 -13.89
N ASP A 260 4.61 3.73 -13.96
CA ASP A 260 5.04 2.61 -14.81
C ASP A 260 4.35 1.30 -14.42
N LEU A 261 4.03 1.12 -13.13
CA LEU A 261 3.30 -0.03 -12.61
C LEU A 261 1.77 0.10 -12.70
N ALA A 262 1.25 1.15 -13.36
CA ALA A 262 -0.17 1.40 -13.51
C ALA A 262 -0.58 1.67 -14.98
N THR A 263 0.27 1.30 -15.95
CA THR A 263 -0.01 1.54 -17.39
C THR A 263 -1.24 0.80 -17.92
N ALA A 264 -1.79 -0.17 -17.18
CA ALA A 264 -3.12 -0.72 -17.44
C ALA A 264 -4.21 0.36 -17.45
N CYS A 265 -4.05 1.46 -16.70
CA CYS A 265 -5.01 2.57 -16.65
C CYS A 265 -5.01 3.47 -17.91
N LEU A 266 -4.07 3.29 -18.85
CA LEU A 266 -4.07 4.00 -20.13
C LEU A 266 -5.11 3.45 -21.13
N VAL A 267 -5.85 2.42 -20.77
CA VAL A 267 -6.91 1.87 -21.62
C VAL A 267 -8.03 2.89 -21.81
N ARG A 268 -8.55 2.96 -23.04
CA ARG A 268 -9.66 3.88 -23.36
C ARG A 268 -10.86 3.63 -22.44
N GLY A 269 -11.40 4.70 -21.87
CA GLY A 269 -12.57 4.67 -20.99
C GLY A 269 -12.20 4.60 -19.51
N PHE A 270 -10.93 4.46 -19.14
CA PHE A 270 -10.54 4.62 -17.73
C PHE A 270 -10.84 6.08 -17.29
N PRO A 271 -11.42 6.30 -16.09
CA PRO A 271 -11.86 7.63 -15.67
C PRO A 271 -10.68 8.60 -15.50
N SER A 272 -10.92 9.87 -15.76
CA SER A 272 -9.97 10.94 -15.47
C SER A 272 -9.79 11.17 -13.96
N SER A 273 -8.73 11.86 -13.57
CA SER A 273 -8.47 12.23 -12.17
C SER A 273 -9.62 13.05 -11.58
N GLU A 274 -10.22 13.95 -12.39
CA GLU A 274 -11.35 14.79 -12.00
C GLU A 274 -12.62 13.96 -11.79
N GLU A 275 -12.90 12.99 -12.67
CA GLU A 275 -14.04 12.08 -12.53
C GLU A 275 -13.89 11.20 -11.27
N LEU A 276 -12.69 10.69 -11.01
CA LEU A 276 -12.39 9.91 -9.79
C LEU A 276 -12.55 10.76 -8.53
N ALA A 277 -12.04 12.00 -8.53
CA ALA A 277 -12.18 12.93 -7.41
C ALA A 277 -13.64 13.32 -7.15
N ALA A 278 -14.41 13.58 -8.21
CA ALA A 278 -15.84 13.87 -8.11
C ALA A 278 -16.61 12.68 -7.54
N HIS A 279 -16.31 11.45 -8.01
CA HIS A 279 -16.93 10.24 -7.51
C HIS A 279 -16.59 10.01 -6.02
N TYR A 280 -15.32 10.17 -5.64
CA TYR A 280 -14.88 10.09 -4.24
C TYR A 280 -15.64 11.06 -3.33
N SER A 281 -15.73 12.34 -3.74
CA SER A 281 -16.45 13.36 -3.00
C SER A 281 -17.94 13.00 -2.83
N ALA A 282 -18.58 12.50 -3.90
CA ALA A 282 -19.97 12.06 -3.85
C ALA A 282 -20.18 10.87 -2.89
N GLN A 283 -19.23 9.93 -2.82
CA GLN A 283 -19.32 8.76 -1.96
C GLN A 283 -19.02 9.04 -0.49
N THR A 284 -18.12 9.98 -0.20
CA THR A 284 -17.64 10.24 1.17
C THR A 284 -18.26 11.48 1.81
N GLY A 285 -18.76 12.42 1.00
CA GLY A 285 -19.14 13.76 1.45
C GLY A 285 -17.94 14.67 1.75
N ILE A 286 -16.71 14.20 1.52
CA ILE A 286 -15.49 14.98 1.73
C ILE A 286 -15.25 15.88 0.52
N ALA A 287 -15.13 17.18 0.75
CA ALA A 287 -14.77 18.11 -0.31
C ALA A 287 -13.30 17.89 -0.71
N VAL A 288 -13.07 17.66 -2.01
CA VAL A 288 -11.71 17.55 -2.54
C VAL A 288 -11.17 18.96 -2.80
N HIS A 289 -10.22 19.35 -1.99
CA HIS A 289 -9.53 20.65 -2.11
C HIS A 289 -8.02 20.44 -2.07
N SER A 290 -7.26 21.40 -2.62
CA SER A 290 -5.79 21.39 -2.58
C SER A 290 -5.17 20.07 -3.06
N LEU A 291 -5.82 19.39 -4.01
CA LEU A 291 -5.39 18.05 -4.47
C LEU A 291 -3.94 18.09 -4.97
N ASP A 292 -3.52 19.15 -5.65
CA ASP A 292 -2.15 19.32 -6.14
C ASP A 292 -1.12 19.30 -5.00
N TRP A 293 -1.47 19.82 -3.82
CA TRP A 293 -0.59 19.70 -2.66
C TRP A 293 -0.39 18.24 -2.25
N TYR A 294 -1.47 17.44 -2.20
CA TYR A 294 -1.36 16.02 -1.87
C TYR A 294 -0.56 15.26 -2.92
N LEU A 295 -0.75 15.57 -4.20
CA LEU A 295 -0.02 14.96 -5.30
C LEU A 295 1.47 15.32 -5.27
N ALA A 296 1.80 16.58 -5.02
CA ALA A 296 3.18 17.02 -4.82
C ALA A 296 3.81 16.34 -3.59
N MET A 297 3.10 16.31 -2.46
CA MET A 297 3.58 15.70 -1.21
C MET A 297 3.79 14.18 -1.36
N ILE A 298 2.90 13.47 -2.06
CA ILE A 298 3.02 12.02 -2.31
C ILE A 298 4.23 11.73 -3.17
N ASN A 299 4.41 12.45 -4.27
CA ASN A 299 5.58 12.26 -5.14
C ASN A 299 6.88 12.61 -4.42
N TRP A 300 6.91 13.69 -3.65
CA TRP A 300 8.06 14.08 -2.83
C TRP A 300 8.38 13.02 -1.75
N LYS A 301 7.35 12.46 -1.09
CA LYS A 301 7.47 11.34 -0.14
C LYS A 301 8.06 10.09 -0.84
N LEU A 302 7.53 9.71 -2.01
CA LEU A 302 8.02 8.56 -2.76
C LEU A 302 9.49 8.76 -3.16
N ALA A 303 9.86 9.95 -3.64
CA ALA A 303 11.26 10.30 -3.89
C ALA A 303 12.14 10.08 -2.65
N ALA A 304 11.68 10.53 -1.47
CA ALA A 304 12.42 10.38 -0.21
C ALA A 304 12.60 8.91 0.19
N LEU A 305 11.54 8.10 0.08
CA LEU A 305 11.59 6.66 0.40
C LEU A 305 12.50 5.90 -0.57
N TYR A 306 12.46 6.21 -1.86
CA TYR A 306 13.33 5.61 -2.88
C TYR A 306 14.79 6.02 -2.66
N ALA A 307 15.06 7.29 -2.38
CA ALA A 307 16.41 7.76 -2.03
C ALA A 307 16.95 7.06 -0.77
N TYR A 308 16.10 6.87 0.24
CA TYR A 308 16.46 6.12 1.45
C TYR A 308 16.78 4.65 1.15
N SER A 309 15.92 3.95 0.38
CA SER A 309 16.12 2.55 0.01
C SER A 309 17.38 2.37 -0.85
N ARG A 310 17.65 3.31 -1.77
CA ARG A 310 18.90 3.34 -2.56
C ARG A 310 20.15 3.47 -1.66
N ARG A 311 20.13 4.39 -0.69
CA ARG A 311 21.24 4.54 0.27
C ARG A 311 21.48 3.29 1.11
N LYS A 312 20.44 2.53 1.43
CA LYS A 312 20.58 1.24 2.11
C LYS A 312 21.29 0.17 1.26
N GLY A 313 21.11 0.21 -0.05
CA GLY A 313 21.77 -0.69 -0.99
C GLY A 313 21.35 -2.16 -0.92
N SER A 314 20.32 -2.50 -0.15
CA SER A 314 19.91 -3.90 0.07
C SER A 314 19.10 -4.49 -1.09
N ASP A 315 18.52 -3.65 -1.94
CA ASP A 315 17.65 -4.06 -3.04
C ASP A 315 18.12 -3.43 -4.36
N PRO A 316 18.48 -4.24 -5.38
CA PRO A 316 18.89 -3.77 -6.69
C PRO A 316 17.83 -2.90 -7.41
N TYR A 317 16.55 -3.11 -7.14
CA TYR A 317 15.46 -2.34 -7.73
C TYR A 317 15.63 -0.83 -7.51
N PHE A 318 16.05 -0.41 -6.32
CA PHE A 318 16.20 1.00 -5.97
C PHE A 318 17.54 1.63 -6.46
N GLN A 319 18.39 0.89 -7.16
CA GLN A 319 19.69 1.40 -7.63
C GLN A 319 19.59 2.24 -8.91
N ASP A 320 18.46 2.24 -9.61
CA ASP A 320 18.23 3.11 -10.77
C ASP A 320 18.20 4.59 -10.35
N GLU A 321 19.20 5.33 -10.80
CA GLU A 321 19.39 6.75 -10.46
C GLU A 321 18.29 7.66 -11.05
N THR A 322 17.54 7.20 -12.03
CA THR A 322 16.50 7.99 -12.70
C THR A 322 15.21 8.06 -11.89
N MET A 323 14.98 7.16 -10.96
CA MET A 323 13.70 7.04 -10.22
C MET A 323 13.42 8.27 -9.35
N VAL A 324 14.38 8.69 -8.53
CA VAL A 324 14.21 9.83 -7.63
C VAL A 324 13.95 11.13 -8.37
N PRO A 325 14.74 11.50 -9.40
CA PRO A 325 14.47 12.69 -10.21
C PRO A 325 13.10 12.71 -10.86
N ARG A 326 12.57 11.56 -11.31
CA ARG A 326 11.23 11.46 -11.92
C ARG A 326 10.13 11.81 -10.92
N PHE A 327 10.21 11.33 -9.70
CA PHE A 327 9.28 11.71 -8.64
C PHE A 327 9.36 13.19 -8.27
N LEU A 328 10.60 13.74 -8.17
CA LEU A 328 10.78 15.15 -7.84
C LEU A 328 10.27 16.08 -8.95
N ALA A 329 10.47 15.69 -10.22
CA ALA A 329 9.91 16.43 -11.35
C ALA A 329 8.38 16.44 -11.34
N GLU A 330 7.75 15.31 -11.01
CA GLU A 330 6.30 15.22 -10.88
C GLU A 330 5.78 16.05 -9.70
N ALA A 331 6.49 16.03 -8.57
CA ALA A 331 6.14 16.87 -7.42
C ALA A 331 6.22 18.37 -7.77
N ALA A 332 7.26 18.79 -8.49
CA ALA A 332 7.43 20.16 -8.96
C ALA A 332 6.33 20.57 -9.95
N TRP A 333 5.94 19.68 -10.84
CA TRP A 333 4.87 19.93 -11.79
C TRP A 333 3.55 20.22 -11.07
N HIS A 334 3.16 19.39 -10.06
CA HIS A 334 1.94 19.64 -9.28
C HIS A 334 2.03 20.93 -8.46
N ALA A 335 3.19 21.23 -7.86
CA ALA A 335 3.37 22.50 -7.16
C ALA A 335 3.15 23.72 -8.07
N ALA A 336 3.57 23.62 -9.34
CA ALA A 336 3.37 24.69 -10.32
C ALA A 336 1.91 24.80 -10.81
N GLN A 337 1.12 23.72 -10.77
CA GLN A 337 -0.32 23.78 -11.15
C GLN A 337 -1.19 24.43 -10.08
N ALA A 338 -0.78 24.34 -8.82
CA ALA A 338 -1.53 24.91 -7.70
C ALA A 338 -1.47 26.45 -7.61
N GLY A 339 -0.61 27.12 -8.38
CA GLY A 339 -0.50 28.59 -8.48
C GLY A 339 0.35 29.17 -7.36
#